data_0df04cabe21893a1bc475e10eae6400f
#
_entry.id   0df04cabe21893a1bc475e10eae6400f
#
_cell.length_a   1.000
_cell.length_b   1.000
_cell.length_c   1.000
_cell.angle_alpha   90.00
_cell.angle_beta   90.00
_cell.angle_gamma   90.00
#
_symmetry.space_group_name_H-M   'P 1'
#
loop_
_entity.id
_entity.type
_entity.pdbx_description
1 polymer ?
#
loop_
_entity_poly.entity_id
_entity_poly.type
_entity_poly.pdbx_seq_one_letter_code
_entity_poly.pdbx_strand_id
1 'polypeptide(L)'
;MPALSSFEVLAESLLPKGVTPLTNVPFVLQAYFVQVSYPNTPKAAPIQFDLTFEETTNFNQGVGQPGLLAQFLDEKGLANNYAGFFTAGKPNGFLAQQIAPGQTKIYSVTVLPPSGAARAAAPIPQAGTGWRGIASLNPKTANLLIATPTQRQIYFSADMQTITGSVVYAVPTVSGKTVI
;
A
#
# COMPACT_ATOMS: atom_id res chain seq x y z
N MET A 1 -11.30 0.29 15.89
CA MET A 1 -9.93 -0.23 15.68
C MET A 1 -8.98 0.96 15.76
N PRO A 2 -7.85 0.85 16.43
CA PRO A 2 -6.91 1.97 16.48
C PRO A 2 -6.28 2.18 15.09
N ALA A 3 -6.34 3.41 14.60
CA ALA A 3 -5.65 3.79 13.38
C ALA A 3 -4.15 3.69 13.59
N LEU A 4 -3.44 3.07 12.65
CA LEU A 4 -1.99 2.99 12.63
C LEU A 4 -1.40 4.23 11.96
N SER A 5 -1.79 4.49 10.74
CA SER A 5 -1.34 5.64 9.93
C SER A 5 -2.29 5.88 8.76
N SER A 6 -2.13 7.01 8.10
CA SER A 6 -2.64 7.15 6.73
C SER A 6 -1.83 6.31 5.76
N PHE A 7 -2.41 5.95 4.63
CA PHE A 7 -1.72 5.36 3.50
C PHE A 7 -2.11 6.03 2.20
N GLU A 8 -1.23 5.95 1.24
CA GLU A 8 -1.47 6.39 -0.12
C GLU A 8 -0.82 5.41 -1.09
N VAL A 9 -1.58 4.95 -2.07
CA VAL A 9 -1.08 4.09 -3.14
C VAL A 9 -1.58 4.65 -4.45
N LEU A 10 -0.68 5.30 -5.15
CA LEU A 10 -0.97 6.04 -6.38
C LEU A 10 -0.15 5.51 -7.55
N ALA A 11 -0.68 5.77 -8.73
CA ALA A 11 0.02 5.69 -9.99
C ALA A 11 -0.16 7.02 -10.69
N GLU A 12 0.93 7.73 -10.95
CA GLU A 12 0.84 9.06 -11.54
C GLU A 12 2.02 9.41 -12.44
N SER A 13 1.75 10.27 -13.41
CA SER A 13 2.79 10.93 -14.18
C SER A 13 3.48 11.99 -13.33
N LEU A 14 4.80 12.10 -13.43
CA LEU A 14 5.58 13.12 -12.73
C LEU A 14 5.35 14.53 -13.27
N LEU A 15 4.71 14.67 -14.42
CA LEU A 15 4.40 15.97 -14.99
C LEU A 15 2.90 16.21 -15.00
N PRO A 16 2.47 17.43 -14.65
CA PRO A 16 1.06 17.83 -14.70
C PRO A 16 0.47 17.69 -16.10
N LYS A 17 -0.80 17.35 -16.16
CA LYS A 17 -1.56 17.35 -17.42
C LYS A 17 -1.54 18.75 -18.04
N GLY A 18 -1.15 18.84 -19.31
CA GLY A 18 -1.14 20.11 -20.06
C GLY A 18 0.22 20.81 -20.13
N VAL A 19 1.23 20.34 -19.46
CA VAL A 19 2.60 20.73 -19.71
C VAL A 19 3.06 20.02 -20.98
N THR A 20 3.25 20.79 -22.02
CA THR A 20 3.57 20.46 -23.43
C THR A 20 4.30 19.16 -23.74
N PRO A 21 4.25 18.71 -25.01
CA PRO A 21 4.24 17.31 -25.39
C PRO A 21 5.58 16.64 -25.12
N LEU A 22 5.81 16.25 -23.88
CA LEU A 22 6.86 15.31 -23.57
C LEU A 22 6.33 13.93 -23.86
N THR A 23 6.78 13.37 -24.96
CA THR A 23 6.46 12.00 -25.36
C THR A 23 6.97 10.94 -24.38
N ASN A 24 7.82 11.34 -23.42
CA ASN A 24 8.50 10.44 -22.48
C ASN A 24 8.41 10.94 -21.03
N VAL A 25 7.21 11.01 -20.49
CA VAL A 25 7.01 11.44 -19.11
C VAL A 25 7.32 10.31 -18.14
N PRO A 26 8.25 10.49 -17.21
CA PRO A 26 8.48 9.53 -16.14
C PRO A 26 7.25 9.34 -15.27
N PHE A 27 7.17 8.16 -14.68
CA PHE A 27 6.01 7.69 -13.97
C PHE A 27 6.38 7.22 -12.56
N VAL A 28 5.51 7.45 -11.59
CA VAL A 28 5.70 6.96 -10.22
C VAL A 28 4.57 6.02 -9.82
N LEU A 29 4.96 4.90 -9.23
CA LEU A 29 4.06 4.03 -8.49
C LEU A 29 4.36 4.14 -7.00
N GLN A 30 3.32 4.27 -6.22
CA GLN A 30 3.43 4.26 -4.78
C GLN A 30 2.89 2.96 -4.21
N ALA A 31 3.59 2.47 -3.20
CA ALA A 31 3.20 1.31 -2.41
C ALA A 31 3.36 1.62 -0.92
N TYR A 32 2.45 1.11 -0.13
CA TYR A 32 2.47 1.25 1.31
C TYR A 32 2.76 -0.11 1.96
N PHE A 33 3.67 -0.12 2.92
CA PHE A 33 4.10 -1.32 3.63
C PHE A 33 3.88 -1.15 5.13
N VAL A 34 3.56 -2.24 5.79
CA VAL A 34 3.55 -2.33 7.25
C VAL A 34 4.42 -3.51 7.66
N GLN A 35 5.51 -3.22 8.33
CA GLN A 35 6.27 -4.23 9.03
C GLN A 35 5.69 -4.40 10.44
N VAL A 36 5.31 -5.62 10.78
CA VAL A 36 4.80 -5.99 12.10
C VAL A 36 5.79 -6.94 12.73
N SER A 37 6.30 -6.57 13.89
CA SER A 37 7.29 -7.36 14.64
C SER A 37 6.76 -7.69 16.03
N TYR A 38 6.97 -8.92 16.45
CA TYR A 38 6.74 -9.33 17.82
C TYR A 38 8.09 -9.57 18.50
N PRO A 39 8.48 -8.76 19.49
CA PRO A 39 9.74 -8.95 20.20
C PRO A 39 9.88 -10.35 20.77
N ASN A 40 11.11 -10.83 20.85
CA ASN A 40 11.38 -12.14 21.42
C ASN A 40 11.12 -12.12 22.93
N THR A 41 9.95 -12.59 23.33
CA THR A 41 9.54 -12.69 24.73
C THR A 41 9.51 -14.18 25.10
N PRO A 42 10.39 -14.65 26.01
CA PRO A 42 10.44 -16.04 26.38
C PRO A 42 9.09 -16.56 26.90
N LYS A 43 8.68 -17.74 26.43
CA LYS A 43 7.44 -18.43 26.81
C LYS A 43 6.14 -17.68 26.40
N ALA A 44 6.22 -16.61 25.64
CA ALA A 44 5.01 -15.95 25.14
C ALA A 44 4.35 -16.78 24.05
N ALA A 45 3.01 -16.77 24.04
CA ALA A 45 2.22 -17.40 22.98
C ALA A 45 2.18 -16.50 21.72
N PRO A 46 1.96 -17.08 20.54
CA PRO A 46 1.69 -16.30 19.34
C PRO A 46 0.51 -15.34 19.54
N ILE A 47 0.61 -14.16 18.96
CA ILE A 47 -0.44 -13.13 18.99
C ILE A 47 -1.20 -13.15 17.69
N GLN A 48 -2.52 -13.02 17.78
CA GLN A 48 -3.38 -12.80 16.66
C GLN A 48 -3.64 -11.30 16.47
N PHE A 49 -3.67 -10.83 15.23
CA PHE A 49 -3.99 -9.45 14.87
C PHE A 49 -4.74 -9.35 13.54
N ASP A 50 -5.40 -8.23 13.36
CA ASP A 50 -5.98 -7.82 12.08
C ASP A 50 -5.22 -6.59 11.59
N LEU A 51 -4.85 -6.57 10.32
CA LEU A 51 -4.32 -5.41 9.61
C LEU A 51 -5.30 -5.04 8.52
N THR A 52 -5.95 -3.90 8.65
CA THR A 52 -6.99 -3.47 7.72
C THR A 52 -6.68 -2.13 7.09
N PHE A 53 -7.25 -1.91 5.91
CA PHE A 53 -7.14 -0.70 5.12
C PHE A 53 -8.55 -0.23 4.78
N GLU A 54 -8.81 1.03 5.00
CA GLU A 54 -10.09 1.67 4.71
C GLU A 54 -9.86 2.86 3.78
N GLU A 55 -10.51 2.85 2.63
CA GLU A 55 -10.51 4.00 1.74
C GLU A 55 -11.35 5.13 2.35
N THR A 56 -10.74 6.28 2.54
CA THR A 56 -11.42 7.48 3.07
C THR A 56 -11.64 8.54 2.01
N THR A 57 -11.03 8.40 0.86
CA THR A 57 -11.12 9.38 -0.23
C THR A 57 -11.35 8.68 -1.53
N ASN A 58 -12.41 9.06 -2.20
CA ASN A 58 -12.85 8.45 -3.44
C ASN A 58 -12.08 9.01 -4.65
N PHE A 59 -10.79 8.85 -4.69
CA PHE A 59 -9.94 9.24 -5.82
C PHE A 59 -10.14 8.36 -7.04
N ASN A 60 -10.73 7.21 -6.85
CA ASN A 60 -11.03 6.32 -7.93
C ASN A 60 -12.11 6.77 -8.84
N GLN A 61 -12.83 7.76 -8.48
CA GLN A 61 -13.98 8.18 -9.28
C GLN A 61 -13.59 8.74 -10.62
N GLY A 62 -12.66 9.16 -10.85
CA GLY A 62 -12.35 9.68 -12.18
C GLY A 62 -11.56 8.72 -12.94
N VAL A 63 -11.44 7.66 -12.32
CA VAL A 63 -10.47 6.86 -12.77
C VAL A 63 -10.89 6.14 -13.96
N GLY A 64 -11.79 6.14 -14.51
CA GLY A 64 -11.92 5.55 -15.83
C GLY A 64 -10.58 5.04 -16.36
N GLN A 65 -9.75 4.53 -15.46
CA GLN A 65 -8.43 4.01 -15.74
C GLN A 65 -8.56 2.51 -15.73
N PRO A 66 -9.14 1.96 -16.81
CA PRO A 66 -9.22 0.52 -16.93
C PRO A 66 -7.80 -0.02 -16.83
N GLY A 67 -7.58 -0.90 -15.88
CA GLY A 67 -6.31 -1.59 -15.74
C GLY A 67 -5.41 -1.18 -14.58
N LEU A 68 -5.72 -0.18 -13.77
CA LEU A 68 -5.08 -0.03 -12.47
C LEU A 68 -5.67 -1.03 -11.50
N LEU A 69 -4.79 -1.80 -10.88
CA LEU A 69 -5.15 -2.80 -9.88
C LEU A 69 -4.46 -2.46 -8.58
N ALA A 70 -5.21 -2.49 -7.47
CA ALA A 70 -4.60 -2.53 -6.15
C ALA A 70 -4.38 -3.98 -5.75
N GLN A 71 -3.22 -4.28 -5.24
CA GLN A 71 -2.83 -5.61 -4.83
C GLN A 71 -2.37 -5.60 -3.38
N PHE A 72 -2.85 -6.59 -2.62
CA PHE A 72 -2.39 -6.86 -1.28
C PHE A 72 -1.41 -8.02 -1.30
N LEU A 73 -0.25 -7.82 -0.71
CA LEU A 73 0.77 -8.84 -0.56
C LEU A 73 0.88 -9.20 0.92
N ASP A 74 0.76 -10.47 1.23
CA ASP A 74 0.99 -11.01 2.56
C ASP A 74 2.48 -11.19 2.86
N GLU A 75 2.80 -11.74 4.02
CA GLU A 75 4.17 -11.96 4.47
C GLU A 75 4.97 -12.96 3.62
N LYS A 76 4.32 -13.67 2.72
CA LYS A 76 4.94 -14.60 1.76
C LYS A 76 5.09 -13.97 0.38
N GLY A 77 4.65 -12.73 0.21
CA GLY A 77 4.62 -12.04 -1.07
C GLY A 77 3.52 -12.57 -2.00
N LEU A 78 2.55 -13.30 -1.46
CA LEU A 78 1.42 -13.79 -2.23
C LEU A 78 0.36 -12.71 -2.34
N ALA A 79 -0.11 -12.51 -3.54
CA ALA A 79 -1.18 -11.58 -3.84
C ALA A 79 -2.53 -12.17 -3.39
N ASN A 80 -3.18 -11.50 -2.47
CA ASN A 80 -4.44 -11.98 -1.93
C ASN A 80 -5.69 -11.35 -2.56
N ASN A 81 -5.58 -10.16 -3.12
CA ASN A 81 -6.72 -9.49 -3.76
C ASN A 81 -6.31 -8.41 -4.76
N TYR A 82 -7.23 -8.10 -5.68
CA TYR A 82 -7.07 -7.11 -6.73
C TYR A 82 -8.14 -6.00 -6.62
N ALA A 83 -8.12 -5.06 -7.56
CA ALA A 83 -9.05 -3.94 -7.65
C ALA A 83 -10.51 -4.34 -7.36
N GLY A 84 -11.23 -3.48 -6.71
CA GLY A 84 -12.56 -3.77 -6.15
C GLY A 84 -12.50 -4.06 -4.64
N PHE A 85 -11.30 -4.18 -4.11
CA PHE A 85 -11.05 -4.41 -2.71
C PHE A 85 -11.37 -3.17 -1.85
N PHE A 86 -11.05 -2.01 -2.36
CA PHE A 86 -11.36 -0.77 -1.68
C PHE A 86 -12.81 -0.37 -1.97
N THR A 87 -13.63 -0.50 -0.96
CA THR A 87 -15.00 0.04 -0.94
C THR A 87 -15.03 1.13 0.12
N ALA A 88 -15.45 2.32 -0.25
CA ALA A 88 -15.53 3.45 0.68
C ALA A 88 -16.31 3.06 1.96
N GLY A 89 -15.73 3.37 3.12
CA GLY A 89 -16.31 3.09 4.42
C GLY A 89 -16.31 1.61 4.83
N LYS A 90 -15.63 0.73 4.07
CA LYS A 90 -15.50 -0.68 4.43
C LYS A 90 -14.03 -1.06 4.56
N PRO A 91 -13.53 -1.26 5.79
CA PRO A 91 -12.16 -1.72 5.98
C PRO A 91 -12.00 -3.13 5.42
N ASN A 92 -10.92 -3.36 4.72
CA ASN A 92 -10.53 -4.68 4.21
C ASN A 92 -9.04 -4.92 4.45
N GLY A 93 -8.60 -6.15 4.47
CA GLY A 93 -7.17 -6.45 4.72
C GLY A 93 -6.90 -7.88 5.11
N PHE A 94 -5.89 -8.03 5.96
CA PHE A 94 -5.43 -9.30 6.47
C PHE A 94 -6.04 -9.55 7.85
N LEU A 95 -7.01 -10.44 7.91
CA LEU A 95 -7.71 -10.78 9.14
C LEU A 95 -7.11 -12.03 9.76
N ALA A 96 -7.20 -12.12 11.09
CA ALA A 96 -6.79 -13.27 11.89
C ALA A 96 -5.33 -13.73 11.64
N GLN A 97 -4.45 -12.77 11.35
CA GLN A 97 -3.03 -13.06 11.18
C GLN A 97 -2.40 -13.46 12.51
N GLN A 98 -1.42 -14.35 12.46
CA GLN A 98 -0.68 -14.79 13.65
C GLN A 98 0.81 -14.46 13.51
N ILE A 99 1.41 -14.06 14.63
CA ILE A 99 2.85 -13.80 14.70
C ILE A 99 3.40 -14.39 16.02
N ALA A 100 4.47 -15.17 15.93
CA ALA A 100 5.14 -15.73 17.08
C ALA A 100 6.20 -14.78 17.63
N PRO A 101 6.59 -14.92 18.91
CA PRO A 101 7.70 -14.16 19.49
C PRO A 101 8.97 -14.26 18.63
N GLY A 102 9.65 -13.16 18.44
CA GLY A 102 10.87 -13.07 17.62
C GLY A 102 10.63 -13.03 16.11
N GLN A 103 9.38 -13.03 15.65
CA GLN A 103 9.07 -12.94 14.23
C GLN A 103 8.82 -11.49 13.77
N THR A 104 9.08 -11.27 12.51
CA THR A 104 8.70 -10.06 11.77
C THR A 104 8.01 -10.47 10.49
N LYS A 105 6.88 -9.83 10.19
CA LYS A 105 6.09 -10.02 8.98
C LYS A 105 5.91 -8.68 8.29
N ILE A 106 5.93 -8.69 6.96
CA ILE A 106 5.75 -7.48 6.15
C ILE A 106 4.53 -7.68 5.27
N TYR A 107 3.62 -6.74 5.35
CA TYR A 107 2.43 -6.66 4.52
C TYR A 107 2.49 -5.43 3.66
N SER A 108 1.89 -5.47 2.49
CA SER A 108 1.84 -4.29 1.64
C SER A 108 0.54 -4.17 0.86
N VAL A 109 0.24 -2.95 0.49
CA VAL A 109 -0.71 -2.62 -0.56
C VAL A 109 0.02 -1.82 -1.63
N THR A 110 -0.16 -2.20 -2.88
CA THR A 110 0.51 -1.57 -4.02
C THR A 110 -0.44 -1.42 -5.19
N VAL A 111 -0.16 -0.45 -6.04
CA VAL A 111 -0.82 -0.31 -7.33
C VAL A 111 0.03 -1.04 -8.37
N LEU A 112 -0.63 -1.82 -9.20
CA LEU A 112 -0.01 -2.47 -10.34
C LEU A 112 -0.46 -1.77 -11.62
N PRO A 113 0.47 -1.41 -12.50
CA PRO A 113 0.11 -0.95 -13.83
C PRO A 113 -0.48 -2.10 -14.65
N PRO A 114 -1.32 -1.80 -15.61
CA PRO A 114 -1.78 -2.79 -16.57
C PRO A 114 -0.59 -3.44 -17.29
N SER A 115 -0.69 -4.70 -17.62
CA SER A 115 0.36 -5.47 -18.28
C SER A 115 -0.04 -5.90 -19.69
N GLY A 116 0.94 -6.18 -20.54
CA GLY A 116 0.73 -6.73 -21.89
C GLY A 116 -0.04 -5.80 -22.83
N ALA A 117 -0.92 -6.35 -23.65
CA ALA A 117 -1.71 -5.60 -24.63
C ALA A 117 -2.64 -4.56 -24.00
N ALA A 118 -3.16 -4.83 -22.81
CA ALA A 118 -3.96 -3.89 -22.04
C ALA A 118 -3.15 -2.63 -21.65
N ARG A 119 -1.83 -2.79 -21.49
CA ARG A 119 -0.93 -1.69 -21.18
C ARG A 119 -0.72 -0.74 -22.35
N ALA A 120 -0.58 -1.29 -23.56
CA ALA A 120 -0.40 -0.47 -24.77
C ALA A 120 -1.64 0.36 -25.09
N ALA A 121 -2.81 -0.09 -24.67
CA ALA A 121 -4.09 0.59 -24.88
C ALA A 121 -4.54 1.44 -23.68
N ALA A 122 -3.90 1.27 -22.52
CA ALA A 122 -4.30 1.99 -21.32
C ALA A 122 -3.84 3.46 -21.38
N PRO A 123 -4.71 4.42 -21.09
CA PRO A 123 -4.26 5.79 -20.94
C PRO A 123 -3.24 5.90 -19.80
N ILE A 124 -2.28 6.80 -19.95
CA ILE A 124 -1.33 7.12 -18.88
C ILE A 124 -2.12 7.61 -17.67
N PRO A 125 -1.93 7.01 -16.49
CA PRO A 125 -2.63 7.42 -15.28
C PRO A 125 -2.41 8.91 -15.02
N GLN A 126 -3.48 9.60 -14.68
CA GLN A 126 -3.40 11.02 -14.34
C GLN A 126 -2.93 11.19 -12.89
N ALA A 127 -2.33 12.33 -12.59
CA ALA A 127 -1.93 12.69 -11.25
C ALA A 127 -3.08 12.49 -10.25
N GLY A 128 -2.80 11.86 -9.13
CA GLY A 128 -3.78 11.58 -8.09
C GLY A 128 -4.62 10.33 -8.32
N THR A 129 -4.28 9.50 -9.29
CA THR A 129 -4.98 8.25 -9.53
C THR A 129 -4.54 7.18 -8.54
N GLY A 130 -5.48 6.65 -7.77
CA GLY A 130 -5.21 5.57 -6.79
C GLY A 130 -6.10 5.64 -5.57
N TRP A 131 -5.59 5.20 -4.45
CA TRP A 131 -6.35 5.09 -3.21
C TRP A 131 -5.63 5.75 -2.05
N ARG A 132 -6.38 6.45 -1.22
CA ARG A 132 -5.92 7.02 0.05
C ARG A 132 -6.86 6.58 1.16
N GLY A 133 -6.30 6.41 2.34
CA GLY A 133 -7.13 5.99 3.46
C GLY A 133 -6.36 5.83 4.76
N ILE A 134 -6.94 5.01 5.62
CA ILE A 134 -6.40 4.71 6.94
C ILE A 134 -6.06 3.24 7.02
N ALA A 135 -4.83 2.95 7.41
CA ALA A 135 -4.41 1.63 7.84
C ALA A 135 -4.63 1.49 9.33
N SER A 136 -5.19 0.36 9.77
CA SER A 136 -5.44 0.06 11.17
C SER A 136 -4.84 -1.28 11.54
N LEU A 137 -4.17 -1.34 12.70
CA LEU A 137 -3.65 -2.58 13.27
C LEU A 137 -4.38 -2.85 14.59
N ASN A 138 -4.98 -4.04 14.70
CA ASN A 138 -5.76 -4.45 15.85
C ASN A 138 -5.22 -5.75 16.44
N PRO A 139 -4.22 -5.69 17.32
CA PRO A 139 -3.74 -6.87 18.03
C PRO A 139 -4.80 -7.32 19.04
N LYS A 140 -4.96 -8.63 19.19
CA LYS A 140 -5.88 -9.19 20.20
C LYS A 140 -5.33 -9.03 21.62
N THR A 141 -4.02 -8.77 21.75
CA THR A 141 -3.36 -8.44 23.01
C THR A 141 -2.60 -7.14 22.84
N ALA A 142 -2.95 -6.14 23.62
CA ALA A 142 -2.41 -4.78 23.48
C ALA A 142 -0.92 -4.67 23.88
N ASN A 143 -0.24 -3.68 23.30
CA ASN A 143 1.13 -3.24 23.65
C ASN A 143 2.25 -4.27 23.48
N LEU A 144 2.09 -5.21 22.57
CA LEU A 144 3.10 -6.25 22.33
C LEU A 144 3.68 -6.24 20.92
N LEU A 145 3.01 -5.62 19.96
CA LEU A 145 3.46 -5.56 18.58
C LEU A 145 4.14 -4.22 18.29
N ILE A 146 5.22 -4.28 17.53
CA ILE A 146 5.87 -3.11 16.95
C ILE A 146 5.41 -3.03 15.50
N ALA A 147 4.84 -1.89 15.12
CA ALA A 147 4.42 -1.62 13.76
C ALA A 147 5.21 -0.46 13.16
N THR A 148 5.78 -0.69 11.99
CA THR A 148 6.56 0.31 11.27
C THR A 148 5.96 0.48 9.87
N PRO A 149 5.10 1.47 9.67
CA PRO A 149 4.59 1.79 8.36
C PRO A 149 5.64 2.53 7.52
N THR A 150 5.72 2.18 6.24
CA THR A 150 6.60 2.84 5.28
C THR A 150 5.89 3.04 3.95
N GLN A 151 6.24 4.11 3.27
CA GLN A 151 5.82 4.41 1.91
C GLN A 151 6.99 4.17 0.98
N ARG A 152 6.73 3.51 -0.13
CA ARG A 152 7.71 3.32 -1.21
C ARG A 152 7.21 3.98 -2.48
N GLN A 153 8.08 4.75 -3.10
CA GLN A 153 7.86 5.29 -4.44
C GLN A 153 8.84 4.62 -5.39
N ILE A 154 8.34 4.14 -6.51
CA ILE A 154 9.13 3.50 -7.55
C ILE A 154 8.94 4.32 -8.81
N TYR A 155 10.04 4.82 -9.35
CA TYR A 155 10.07 5.64 -10.54
C TYR A 155 10.32 4.76 -11.76
N PHE A 156 9.53 4.99 -12.78
CA PHE A 156 9.62 4.26 -14.05
C PHE A 156 9.92 5.23 -15.19
N SER A 157 10.55 4.70 -16.22
CA SER A 157 10.58 5.34 -17.54
C SER A 157 9.15 5.48 -18.10
N ALA A 158 8.97 6.32 -19.09
CA ALA A 158 7.66 6.59 -19.70
C ALA A 158 6.97 5.34 -20.26
N ASP A 159 7.74 4.35 -20.69
CA ASP A 159 7.22 3.06 -21.15
C ASP A 159 6.83 2.12 -20.00
N MET A 160 7.06 2.53 -18.74
CA MET A 160 6.81 1.76 -17.53
C MET A 160 7.54 0.40 -17.48
N GLN A 161 8.59 0.22 -18.27
CA GLN A 161 9.35 -1.04 -18.31
C GLN A 161 10.63 -0.99 -17.49
N THR A 162 11.23 0.18 -17.39
CA THR A 162 12.50 0.36 -16.71
C THR A 162 12.30 1.12 -15.41
N ILE A 163 12.74 0.53 -14.31
CA ILE A 163 12.82 1.23 -13.02
C ILE A 163 14.02 2.16 -13.08
N THR A 164 13.78 3.45 -12.89
CA THR A 164 14.81 4.49 -12.93
C THR A 164 15.27 4.91 -11.54
N GLY A 165 14.53 4.55 -10.51
CA GLY A 165 14.86 4.83 -9.13
C GLY A 165 13.78 4.37 -8.16
N SER A 166 14.10 4.41 -6.88
CA SER A 166 13.12 4.22 -5.82
C SER A 166 13.52 4.95 -4.56
N VAL A 167 12.53 5.32 -3.76
CA VAL A 167 12.74 5.89 -2.44
C VAL A 167 11.79 5.23 -1.43
N VAL A 168 12.26 5.07 -0.20
CA VAL A 168 11.47 4.54 0.91
C VAL A 168 11.57 5.53 2.07
N TYR A 169 10.45 5.87 2.66
CA TYR A 169 10.40 6.73 3.83
C TYR A 169 9.41 6.21 4.86
N ALA A 170 9.68 6.50 6.14
CA ALA A 170 8.78 6.15 7.22
C ALA A 170 7.51 7.00 7.17
N VAL A 171 6.38 6.38 7.44
CA VAL A 171 5.11 7.09 7.62
C VAL A 171 4.87 7.24 9.13
N PRO A 172 4.59 8.44 9.62
CA PRO A 172 4.27 8.64 11.03
C PRO A 172 3.04 7.82 11.45
N THR A 173 3.12 7.18 12.60
CA THR A 173 1.93 6.58 13.21
C THR A 173 1.05 7.66 13.84
N VAL A 174 -0.26 7.45 13.86
CA VAL A 174 -1.21 8.42 14.45
C VAL A 174 -0.92 8.70 15.92
N SER A 175 -0.45 7.69 16.66
CA SER A 175 -0.09 7.83 18.06
C SER A 175 1.31 8.38 18.30
N GLY A 176 2.13 8.51 17.27
CA GLY A 176 3.57 8.77 17.39
C GLY A 176 4.36 7.61 18.03
N LYS A 177 3.70 6.49 18.29
CA LYS A 177 4.30 5.30 18.90
C LYS A 177 4.41 4.19 17.87
N THR A 178 5.48 3.42 17.95
CA THR A 178 5.68 2.22 17.12
C THR A 178 5.18 0.96 17.81
N VAL A 179 4.94 1.01 19.11
CA VAL A 179 4.41 -0.12 19.90
C VAL A 179 2.90 0.01 20.04
N ILE A 180 2.19 -1.05 19.69
CA ILE A 180 0.73 -1.14 19.63
C ILE A 180 0.26 -2.38 20.37
#